data_963429338e1948a5571963540a78b654
#
_entry.id   963429338e1948a5571963540a78b654
#
_cell.length_a   1.000
_cell.length_b   1.000
_cell.length_c   1.000
_cell.angle_alpha   90.00
_cell.angle_beta   90.00
_cell.angle_gamma   90.00
#
_symmetry.space_group_name_H-M   'P 1'
#
loop_
_entity.id
_entity.type
_entity.pdbx_description
1 polymer ?
#
loop_
_entity_poly.entity_id
_entity_poly.type
_entity_poly.pdbx_seq_one_letter_code
_entity_poly.pdbx_strand_id
1 'polypeptide(L)'
;LIIDNDLVYNVMISDDFKATALITTLEADANENEVFNQIHTILAEHPGDEKIHFGGLPYLRQAIDKDIKRDGIILIPIALILMLIFLFLVFREWRGVWLPFLVVVMSALLGISLLPILGWKFYVISLLVPILLIAVANDYGIHMIARYQELNASGNGASMKEIAGKITKSLWKPILLTGLTTIAGISALWAHTMIPARQMALIASVGILFAIFFSLVLVPALLSFLKRSKPAPSLASHGVKNNRNPLGRFAFFVVRNNKIIPVVALVITLLISTGIFSLRVDSNEENFFPEKHEVKQAAEIINSKFGGSENISLMFTGDMLDPAILNLSL
;
A
#
# COMPACT_ATOMS: atom_id res chain seq x y z
N LEU A 1 29.01 35.57 -26.75
CA LEU A 1 28.29 36.18 -25.62
C LEU A 1 27.51 35.13 -24.80
N ILE A 2 26.72 34.23 -25.43
CA ILE A 2 25.98 33.17 -24.71
C ILE A 2 26.91 32.05 -24.28
N ILE A 3 27.81 31.62 -25.18
CA ILE A 3 28.77 30.54 -24.94
C ILE A 3 29.81 30.91 -23.87
N ASP A 4 30.11 32.20 -23.76
CA ASP A 4 31.11 32.73 -22.83
C ASP A 4 30.55 33.03 -21.43
N ASN A 5 29.29 32.71 -21.20
CA ASN A 5 28.61 32.92 -19.91
C ASN A 5 28.18 31.59 -19.30
N ASP A 6 28.94 31.12 -18.34
CA ASP A 6 28.74 29.84 -17.64
C ASP A 6 27.40 29.75 -16.87
N LEU A 7 26.76 30.89 -16.58
CA LEU A 7 25.43 30.93 -15.95
C LEU A 7 24.30 30.73 -16.95
N VAL A 8 24.56 30.87 -18.23
CA VAL A 8 23.56 30.75 -19.29
C VAL A 8 23.75 29.48 -20.11
N TYR A 9 24.97 29.21 -20.50
CA TYR A 9 25.35 28.05 -21.31
C TYR A 9 25.31 26.79 -20.45
N ASN A 10 24.65 25.74 -20.92
CA ASN A 10 24.37 24.47 -20.20
C ASN A 10 23.51 24.60 -18.96
N VAL A 11 23.08 25.79 -18.55
CA VAL A 11 22.16 25.99 -17.43
C VAL A 11 20.79 26.43 -17.94
N MET A 12 20.75 27.42 -18.83
CA MET A 12 19.50 27.95 -19.40
C MET A 12 19.31 27.58 -20.87
N ILE A 13 20.39 27.30 -21.59
CA ILE A 13 20.37 26.95 -23.02
C ILE A 13 21.19 25.67 -23.19
N SER A 14 20.64 24.66 -23.87
CA SER A 14 21.36 23.41 -24.14
C SER A 14 22.51 23.59 -25.14
N ASP A 15 23.48 22.67 -25.09
CA ASP A 15 24.66 22.65 -26.00
C ASP A 15 24.29 22.73 -27.48
N ASP A 16 23.20 22.06 -27.87
CA ASP A 16 22.73 21.98 -29.24
C ASP A 16 21.80 23.13 -29.63
N PHE A 17 21.58 24.10 -28.76
CA PHE A 17 20.67 25.25 -28.94
C PHE A 17 19.22 24.86 -29.29
N LYS A 18 18.78 23.64 -28.93
CA LYS A 18 17.43 23.13 -29.24
C LYS A 18 16.49 23.12 -28.04
N ALA A 19 17.00 23.39 -26.85
CA ALA A 19 16.22 23.46 -25.63
C ALA A 19 16.61 24.68 -24.80
N THR A 20 15.62 25.28 -24.13
CA THR A 20 15.83 26.33 -23.15
C THR A 20 15.14 25.94 -21.84
N ALA A 21 15.78 26.26 -20.72
CA ALA A 21 15.22 26.04 -19.39
C ALA A 21 14.83 27.37 -18.75
N LEU A 22 13.61 27.45 -18.23
CA LEU A 22 13.16 28.53 -17.36
C LEU A 22 13.24 28.02 -15.92
N ILE A 23 14.17 28.53 -15.14
CA ILE A 23 14.38 28.14 -13.73
C ILE A 23 13.63 29.14 -12.85
N THR A 24 12.70 28.63 -12.05
CA THR A 24 11.91 29.43 -11.12
C THR A 24 12.00 28.85 -9.71
N THR A 25 11.95 29.70 -8.70
CA THR A 25 11.86 29.32 -7.29
C THR A 25 10.48 29.65 -6.77
N LEU A 26 9.87 28.69 -6.08
CA LEU A 26 8.58 28.89 -5.40
C LEU A 26 8.84 29.54 -4.03
N GLU A 27 7.95 30.45 -3.64
CA GLU A 27 7.90 30.94 -2.27
C GLU A 27 7.59 29.80 -1.29
N ALA A 28 8.12 29.88 -0.07
CA ALA A 28 7.97 28.83 0.94
C ALA A 28 6.51 28.49 1.27
N ASP A 29 5.61 29.47 1.16
CA ASP A 29 4.19 29.36 1.50
C ASP A 29 3.30 29.13 0.25
N ALA A 30 3.90 29.04 -0.96
CA ALA A 30 3.14 28.90 -2.19
C ALA A 30 2.43 27.54 -2.26
N ASN A 31 1.17 27.58 -2.71
CA ASN A 31 0.44 26.37 -3.02
C ASN A 31 0.91 25.80 -4.37
N GLU A 32 1.74 24.77 -4.31
CA GLU A 32 2.34 24.13 -5.50
C GLU A 32 1.27 23.82 -6.57
N ASN A 33 0.13 23.26 -6.18
CA ASN A 33 -0.95 22.91 -7.12
C ASN A 33 -1.56 24.15 -7.82
N GLU A 34 -1.70 25.24 -7.10
CA GLU A 34 -2.27 26.48 -7.66
C GLU A 34 -1.31 27.12 -8.66
N VAL A 35 -0.03 27.17 -8.34
CA VAL A 35 1.02 27.69 -9.23
C VAL A 35 1.08 26.86 -10.52
N PHE A 36 1.11 25.54 -10.43
CA PHE A 36 1.11 24.68 -11.64
C PHE A 36 -0.17 24.84 -12.48
N ASN A 37 -1.33 24.98 -11.84
CA ASN A 37 -2.58 25.25 -12.56
C ASN A 37 -2.53 26.59 -13.31
N GLN A 38 -1.97 27.63 -12.69
CA GLN A 38 -1.77 28.94 -13.34
C GLN A 38 -0.82 28.83 -14.53
N ILE A 39 0.32 28.13 -14.36
CA ILE A 39 1.27 27.89 -15.44
C ILE A 39 0.59 27.14 -16.61
N HIS A 40 -0.15 26.07 -16.33
CA HIS A 40 -0.89 25.33 -17.36
C HIS A 40 -1.94 26.21 -18.07
N THR A 41 -2.59 27.12 -17.36
CA THR A 41 -3.55 28.06 -17.95
C THR A 41 -2.84 29.03 -18.89
N ILE A 42 -1.71 29.63 -18.47
CA ILE A 42 -0.91 30.53 -19.31
C ILE A 42 -0.42 29.82 -20.57
N LEU A 43 0.06 28.59 -20.43
CA LEU A 43 0.51 27.80 -21.57
C LEU A 43 -0.61 27.45 -22.55
N ALA A 44 -1.82 27.20 -22.04
CA ALA A 44 -2.99 26.94 -22.87
C ALA A 44 -3.47 28.19 -23.62
N GLU A 45 -3.27 29.38 -23.07
CA GLU A 45 -3.55 30.66 -23.71
C GLU A 45 -2.54 31.03 -24.83
N HIS A 46 -1.33 30.44 -24.75
CA HIS A 46 -0.22 30.71 -25.70
C HIS A 46 0.25 29.38 -26.32
N PRO A 47 -0.58 28.71 -27.15
CA PRO A 47 -0.21 27.45 -27.77
C PRO A 47 0.96 27.65 -28.77
N GLY A 48 1.99 26.81 -28.64
CA GLY A 48 3.13 26.71 -29.55
C GLY A 48 3.33 25.27 -30.01
N ASP A 49 4.26 25.06 -30.96
CA ASP A 49 4.63 23.72 -31.44
C ASP A 49 5.70 23.07 -30.54
N GLU A 50 6.18 23.78 -29.53
CA GLU A 50 7.23 23.35 -28.63
C GLU A 50 6.70 22.31 -27.63
N LYS A 51 7.53 21.31 -27.33
CA LYS A 51 7.28 20.37 -26.25
C LYS A 51 7.77 20.96 -24.93
N ILE A 52 6.86 21.09 -23.98
CA ILE A 52 7.14 21.64 -22.65
C ILE A 52 7.27 20.48 -21.66
N HIS A 53 8.36 20.48 -20.92
CA HIS A 53 8.64 19.50 -19.88
C HIS A 53 8.80 20.22 -18.54
N PHE A 54 8.16 19.69 -17.50
CA PHE A 54 8.29 20.20 -16.13
C PHE A 54 9.23 19.32 -15.35
N GLY A 55 10.11 19.93 -14.57
CA GLY A 55 11.06 19.23 -13.69
C GLY A 55 11.15 19.87 -12.30
N GLY A 56 11.92 19.24 -11.45
CA GLY A 56 12.18 19.68 -10.08
C GLY A 56 11.20 19.10 -9.05
N LEU A 57 11.60 19.18 -7.77
CA LEU A 57 10.89 18.57 -6.64
C LEU A 57 9.40 18.97 -6.52
N PRO A 58 9.00 20.24 -6.76
CA PRO A 58 7.58 20.61 -6.68
C PRO A 58 6.71 19.87 -7.69
N TYR A 59 7.19 19.74 -8.94
CA TYR A 59 6.48 18.99 -9.97
C TYR A 59 6.39 17.50 -9.64
N LEU A 60 7.50 16.93 -9.16
CA LEU A 60 7.56 15.54 -8.72
C LEU A 60 6.52 15.25 -7.61
N ARG A 61 6.43 16.12 -6.60
CA ARG A 61 5.44 16.00 -5.53
C ARG A 61 4.00 16.08 -6.05
N GLN A 62 3.74 17.01 -6.96
CA GLN A 62 2.41 17.13 -7.58
C GLN A 62 2.04 15.86 -8.36
N ALA A 63 2.97 15.30 -9.14
CA ALA A 63 2.75 14.05 -9.89
C ALA A 63 2.48 12.88 -8.92
N ILE A 64 3.26 12.75 -7.85
CA ILE A 64 3.05 11.75 -6.79
C ILE A 64 1.65 11.91 -6.17
N ASP A 65 1.24 13.12 -5.80
CA ASP A 65 -0.08 13.36 -5.20
C ASP A 65 -1.23 12.99 -6.15
N LYS A 66 -1.08 13.29 -7.44
CA LYS A 66 -2.04 12.94 -8.49
C LYS A 66 -2.15 11.42 -8.65
N ASP A 67 -1.02 10.73 -8.71
CA ASP A 67 -0.97 9.28 -8.86
C ASP A 67 -1.51 8.56 -7.62
N ILE A 68 -1.19 9.01 -6.40
CA ILE A 68 -1.76 8.46 -5.17
C ILE A 68 -3.28 8.53 -5.18
N LYS A 69 -3.84 9.67 -5.56
CA LYS A 69 -5.31 9.84 -5.64
C LYS A 69 -5.91 8.89 -6.67
N ARG A 70 -5.31 8.82 -7.86
CA ARG A 70 -5.74 7.92 -8.94
C ARG A 70 -5.66 6.46 -8.50
N ASP A 71 -4.53 6.05 -7.96
CA ASP A 71 -4.31 4.67 -7.51
C ASP A 71 -5.24 4.30 -6.37
N GLY A 72 -5.48 5.19 -5.43
CA GLY A 72 -6.45 4.98 -4.36
C GLY A 72 -7.87 4.71 -4.88
N ILE A 73 -8.32 5.52 -5.84
CA ILE A 73 -9.65 5.39 -6.46
C ILE A 73 -9.77 4.08 -7.28
N ILE A 74 -8.69 3.59 -7.86
CA ILE A 74 -8.69 2.40 -8.72
C ILE A 74 -8.39 1.13 -7.93
N LEU A 75 -7.29 1.11 -7.16
CA LEU A 75 -6.79 -0.10 -6.53
C LEU A 75 -7.63 -0.56 -5.34
N ILE A 76 -8.17 0.37 -4.54
CA ILE A 76 -9.00 0.00 -3.39
C ILE A 76 -10.28 -0.70 -3.83
N PRO A 77 -11.09 -0.18 -4.78
CA PRO A 77 -12.25 -0.91 -5.30
C PRO A 77 -11.89 -2.24 -5.96
N ILE A 78 -10.80 -2.30 -6.74
CA ILE A 78 -10.33 -3.55 -7.35
C ILE A 78 -10.02 -4.60 -6.26
N ALA A 79 -9.29 -4.23 -5.22
CA ALA A 79 -8.98 -5.12 -4.11
C ALA A 79 -10.24 -5.62 -3.40
N LEU A 80 -11.22 -4.74 -3.17
CA LEU A 80 -12.52 -5.11 -2.58
C LEU A 80 -13.30 -6.06 -3.49
N ILE A 81 -13.38 -5.79 -4.80
CA ILE A 81 -14.06 -6.64 -5.76
C ILE A 81 -13.41 -8.03 -5.81
N LEU A 82 -12.08 -8.10 -5.91
CA LEU A 82 -11.35 -9.36 -5.90
C LEU A 82 -11.60 -10.15 -4.61
N MET A 83 -11.60 -9.47 -3.46
CA MET A 83 -11.95 -10.07 -2.18
C MET A 83 -13.39 -10.65 -2.18
N LEU A 84 -14.37 -9.87 -2.67
CA LEU A 84 -15.76 -10.32 -2.74
C LEU A 84 -15.93 -11.53 -3.66
N ILE A 85 -15.29 -11.52 -4.83
CA ILE A 85 -15.30 -12.66 -5.76
C ILE A 85 -14.70 -13.90 -5.09
N PHE A 86 -13.55 -13.76 -4.45
CA PHE A 86 -12.89 -14.85 -3.75
C PHE A 86 -13.77 -15.44 -2.64
N LEU A 87 -14.34 -14.59 -1.79
CA LEU A 87 -15.26 -15.02 -0.73
C LEU A 87 -16.49 -15.75 -1.28
N PHE A 88 -17.05 -15.24 -2.39
CA PHE A 88 -18.20 -15.88 -3.03
C PHE A 88 -17.84 -17.27 -3.59
N LEU A 89 -16.69 -17.40 -4.24
CA LEU A 89 -16.23 -18.69 -4.79
C LEU A 89 -15.96 -19.72 -3.68
N VAL A 90 -15.41 -19.27 -2.55
CA VAL A 90 -15.04 -20.14 -1.43
C VAL A 90 -16.27 -20.56 -0.64
N PHE A 91 -17.08 -19.62 -0.21
CA PHE A 91 -18.19 -19.90 0.71
C PHE A 91 -19.50 -20.26 0.01
N ARG A 92 -19.68 -19.80 -1.23
CA ARG A 92 -20.89 -20.03 -2.03
C ARG A 92 -22.19 -19.71 -1.27
N GLU A 93 -22.10 -18.81 -0.32
CA GLU A 93 -23.19 -18.33 0.54
C GLU A 93 -23.05 -16.82 0.74
N TRP A 94 -24.15 -16.08 0.59
CA TRP A 94 -24.14 -14.62 0.70
C TRP A 94 -23.63 -14.11 2.06
N ARG A 95 -23.90 -14.84 3.14
CA ARG A 95 -23.41 -14.50 4.48
C ARG A 95 -21.90 -14.57 4.58
N GLY A 96 -21.31 -15.53 3.90
CA GLY A 96 -19.86 -15.69 3.82
C GLY A 96 -19.16 -14.56 3.08
N VAL A 97 -19.88 -13.77 2.30
CA VAL A 97 -19.39 -12.59 1.58
C VAL A 97 -19.61 -11.32 2.39
N TRP A 98 -20.87 -11.11 2.78
CA TRP A 98 -21.30 -9.85 3.41
C TRP A 98 -20.70 -9.60 4.80
N LEU A 99 -20.64 -10.64 5.66
CA LEU A 99 -20.15 -10.44 7.03
C LEU A 99 -18.66 -10.10 7.10
N PRO A 100 -17.74 -10.82 6.42
CA PRO A 100 -16.34 -10.40 6.34
C PRO A 100 -16.16 -9.04 5.68
N PHE A 101 -16.91 -8.75 4.61
CA PHE A 101 -16.88 -7.44 3.95
C PHE A 101 -17.23 -6.31 4.91
N LEU A 102 -18.25 -6.46 5.72
CA LEU A 102 -18.65 -5.46 6.71
C LEU A 102 -17.52 -5.20 7.73
N VAL A 103 -16.86 -6.24 8.22
CA VAL A 103 -15.71 -6.12 9.13
C VAL A 103 -14.59 -5.32 8.47
N VAL A 104 -14.25 -5.66 7.22
CA VAL A 104 -13.18 -4.98 6.46
C VAL A 104 -13.49 -3.50 6.28
N VAL A 105 -14.69 -3.18 5.78
CA VAL A 105 -15.06 -1.79 5.50
C VAL A 105 -15.08 -0.95 6.78
N MET A 106 -15.71 -1.46 7.85
CA MET A 106 -15.78 -0.73 9.11
C MET A 106 -14.40 -0.52 9.75
N SER A 107 -13.55 -1.54 9.75
CA SER A 107 -12.19 -1.42 10.30
C SER A 107 -11.31 -0.48 9.47
N ALA A 108 -11.41 -0.53 8.15
CA ALA A 108 -10.67 0.36 7.26
C ALA A 108 -11.11 1.82 7.41
N LEU A 109 -12.43 2.07 7.45
CA LEU A 109 -12.97 3.42 7.66
C LEU A 109 -12.51 4.00 9.00
N LEU A 110 -12.59 3.23 10.09
CA LEU A 110 -12.15 3.69 11.41
C LEU A 110 -10.64 3.90 11.47
N GLY A 111 -9.85 3.02 10.85
CA GLY A 111 -8.41 3.19 10.77
C GLY A 111 -8.02 4.47 10.03
N ILE A 112 -8.56 4.69 8.83
CA ILE A 112 -8.22 5.85 7.99
C ILE A 112 -8.75 7.16 8.60
N SER A 113 -9.90 7.14 9.27
CA SER A 113 -10.49 8.33 9.90
C SER A 113 -9.60 8.94 11.00
N LEU A 114 -8.64 8.18 11.52
CA LEU A 114 -7.65 8.72 12.47
C LEU A 114 -6.75 9.79 11.84
N LEU A 115 -6.48 9.73 10.53
CA LEU A 115 -5.65 10.73 9.85
C LEU A 115 -6.18 12.16 10.05
N PRO A 116 -7.41 12.47 9.62
CA PRO A 116 -7.96 13.80 9.81
C PRO A 116 -8.21 14.15 11.29
N ILE A 117 -8.58 13.18 12.14
CA ILE A 117 -8.80 13.42 13.59
C ILE A 117 -7.50 13.86 14.28
N LEU A 118 -6.36 13.28 13.88
CA LEU A 118 -5.05 13.63 14.42
C LEU A 118 -4.37 14.80 13.69
N GLY A 119 -5.03 15.39 12.68
CA GLY A 119 -4.46 16.44 11.85
C GLY A 119 -3.29 15.97 10.96
N TRP A 120 -3.22 14.70 10.65
CA TRP A 120 -2.14 14.12 9.86
C TRP A 120 -2.42 14.19 8.37
N LYS A 121 -1.36 14.37 7.59
CA LYS A 121 -1.44 14.36 6.12
C LYS A 121 -1.49 12.91 5.60
N PHE A 122 -2.14 12.73 4.47
CA PHE A 122 -2.16 11.47 3.75
C PHE A 122 -0.90 11.38 2.87
N TYR A 123 -0.04 10.41 3.13
CA TYR A 123 1.20 10.16 2.37
C TYR A 123 1.03 8.95 1.43
N VAL A 124 1.97 8.78 0.47
CA VAL A 124 2.01 7.60 -0.41
C VAL A 124 1.86 6.29 0.37
N ILE A 125 2.62 6.14 1.44
CA ILE A 125 2.60 4.94 2.29
C ILE A 125 1.25 4.73 2.98
N SER A 126 0.46 5.79 3.20
CA SER A 126 -0.87 5.69 3.81
C SER A 126 -1.86 4.93 2.91
N LEU A 127 -1.63 4.89 1.58
CA LEU A 127 -2.43 4.12 0.64
C LEU A 127 -2.35 2.60 0.90
N LEU A 128 -1.25 2.14 1.49
CA LEU A 128 -1.09 0.72 1.82
C LEU A 128 -2.00 0.28 2.98
N VAL A 129 -2.44 1.21 3.85
CA VAL A 129 -3.25 0.89 5.02
C VAL A 129 -4.59 0.25 4.66
N PRO A 130 -5.44 0.83 3.79
CA PRO A 130 -6.69 0.19 3.40
C PRO A 130 -6.47 -1.17 2.74
N ILE A 131 -5.46 -1.32 1.88
CA ILE A 131 -5.13 -2.58 1.22
C ILE A 131 -4.71 -3.65 2.26
N LEU A 132 -3.86 -3.26 3.21
CA LEU A 132 -3.44 -4.14 4.31
C LEU A 132 -4.63 -4.54 5.19
N LEU A 133 -5.51 -3.60 5.52
CA LEU A 133 -6.71 -3.90 6.31
C LEU A 133 -7.69 -4.80 5.55
N ILE A 134 -7.85 -4.63 4.23
CA ILE A 134 -8.64 -5.55 3.40
C ILE A 134 -8.08 -6.98 3.53
N ALA A 135 -6.78 -7.17 3.49
CA ALA A 135 -6.17 -8.48 3.59
C ALA A 135 -6.30 -9.07 5.01
N VAL A 136 -5.90 -8.32 6.04
CA VAL A 136 -5.83 -8.82 7.44
C VAL A 136 -7.20 -8.96 8.07
N ALA A 137 -8.08 -7.96 7.92
CA ALA A 137 -9.42 -8.01 8.51
C ALA A 137 -10.31 -9.10 7.86
N ASN A 138 -10.11 -9.34 6.56
CA ASN A 138 -10.80 -10.39 5.84
C ASN A 138 -10.49 -11.79 6.41
N ASP A 139 -9.25 -12.03 6.82
CA ASP A 139 -8.81 -13.31 7.38
C ASP A 139 -9.63 -13.69 8.62
N TYR A 140 -9.84 -12.75 9.55
CA TYR A 140 -10.67 -12.99 10.73
C TYR A 140 -12.12 -13.35 10.36
N GLY A 141 -12.69 -12.64 9.38
CA GLY A 141 -14.02 -12.93 8.86
C GLY A 141 -14.12 -14.32 8.23
N ILE A 142 -13.14 -14.72 7.44
CA ILE A 142 -13.05 -16.04 6.80
C ILE A 142 -13.08 -17.14 7.86
N HIS A 143 -12.28 -17.05 8.92
CA HIS A 143 -12.25 -18.04 9.97
C HIS A 143 -13.60 -18.17 10.70
N MET A 144 -14.25 -17.05 10.99
CA MET A 144 -15.57 -17.02 11.63
C MET A 144 -16.63 -17.70 10.77
N ILE A 145 -16.66 -17.41 9.47
CA ILE A 145 -17.64 -18.00 8.54
C ILE A 145 -17.34 -19.47 8.26
N ALA A 146 -16.07 -19.84 8.09
CA ALA A 146 -15.71 -21.25 7.91
C ALA A 146 -16.17 -22.10 9.11
N ARG A 147 -15.95 -21.61 10.33
CA ARG A 147 -16.45 -22.28 11.55
C ARG A 147 -17.97 -22.30 11.65
N TYR A 148 -18.62 -21.21 11.23
CA TYR A 148 -20.09 -21.19 11.12
C TYR A 148 -20.60 -22.29 10.19
N GLN A 149 -20.05 -22.39 8.97
CA GLN A 149 -20.49 -23.41 8.02
C GLN A 149 -20.27 -24.83 8.53
N GLU A 150 -19.14 -25.09 9.19
CA GLU A 150 -18.84 -26.39 9.80
C GLU A 150 -19.89 -26.77 10.87
N LEU A 151 -20.17 -25.86 11.80
CA LEU A 151 -21.17 -26.10 12.86
C LEU A 151 -22.58 -26.16 12.31
N ASN A 152 -22.90 -25.43 11.26
CA ASN A 152 -24.20 -25.48 10.60
C ASN A 152 -24.42 -26.81 9.85
N ALA A 153 -23.35 -27.37 9.27
CA ALA A 153 -23.43 -28.67 8.56
C ALA A 153 -23.54 -29.87 9.50
N SER A 154 -23.04 -29.75 10.74
CA SER A 154 -23.08 -30.86 11.73
C SER A 154 -24.50 -31.27 12.20
N GLY A 155 -25.55 -30.54 11.85
CA GLY A 155 -26.94 -30.98 11.93
C GLY A 155 -27.56 -31.08 13.31
N ASN A 156 -26.88 -30.71 14.40
CA ASN A 156 -27.25 -30.99 15.81
C ASN A 156 -28.44 -30.19 16.36
N GLY A 157 -29.33 -29.63 15.53
CA GLY A 157 -30.53 -28.89 15.99
C GLY A 157 -30.24 -27.61 16.78
N ALA A 158 -28.96 -27.20 16.93
CA ALA A 158 -28.55 -26.04 17.71
C ALA A 158 -29.15 -24.75 17.17
N SER A 159 -29.58 -23.86 18.04
CA SER A 159 -30.05 -22.52 17.68
C SER A 159 -28.92 -21.66 17.12
N MET A 160 -29.26 -20.63 16.34
CA MET A 160 -28.19 -19.71 15.78
C MET A 160 -27.44 -18.99 16.89
N LYS A 161 -28.05 -18.69 18.03
CA LYS A 161 -27.39 -18.12 19.21
C LYS A 161 -26.34 -19.08 19.79
N GLU A 162 -26.65 -20.37 19.88
CA GLU A 162 -25.70 -21.38 20.36
C GLU A 162 -24.55 -21.58 19.38
N ILE A 163 -24.83 -21.59 18.08
CA ILE A 163 -23.81 -21.66 17.03
C ILE A 163 -22.87 -20.45 17.16
N ALA A 164 -23.41 -19.23 17.21
CA ALA A 164 -22.62 -18.01 17.37
C ALA A 164 -21.74 -18.04 18.64
N GLY A 165 -22.28 -18.47 19.78
CA GLY A 165 -21.54 -18.65 21.02
C GLY A 165 -20.41 -19.68 20.90
N LYS A 166 -20.63 -20.81 20.23
CA LYS A 166 -19.60 -21.83 19.98
C LYS A 166 -18.48 -21.32 19.06
N ILE A 167 -18.83 -20.54 18.02
CA ILE A 167 -17.85 -19.91 17.14
C ILE A 167 -16.94 -19.00 17.95
N THR A 168 -17.51 -18.04 18.67
CA THR A 168 -16.74 -17.09 19.48
C THR A 168 -15.86 -17.82 20.50
N LYS A 169 -16.40 -18.80 21.22
CA LYS A 169 -15.65 -19.58 22.20
C LYS A 169 -14.47 -20.35 21.60
N SER A 170 -14.59 -20.82 20.36
CA SER A 170 -13.52 -21.57 19.69
C SER A 170 -12.45 -20.70 19.04
N LEU A 171 -12.83 -19.49 18.56
CA LEU A 171 -11.96 -18.67 17.72
C LEU A 171 -11.42 -17.41 18.41
N TRP A 172 -11.91 -17.00 19.60
CA TRP A 172 -11.44 -15.77 20.23
C TRP A 172 -9.95 -15.77 20.52
N LYS A 173 -9.40 -16.88 21.01
CA LYS A 173 -7.97 -16.99 21.30
C LYS A 173 -7.11 -16.92 20.03
N PRO A 174 -7.35 -17.76 18.99
CA PRO A 174 -6.60 -17.65 17.74
C PRO A 174 -6.68 -16.26 17.11
N ILE A 175 -7.87 -15.67 16.97
CA ILE A 175 -8.04 -14.37 16.36
C ILE A 175 -7.34 -13.27 17.17
N LEU A 176 -7.49 -13.29 18.49
CA LEU A 176 -6.82 -12.31 19.35
C LEU A 176 -5.30 -12.44 19.26
N LEU A 177 -4.77 -13.67 19.33
CA LEU A 177 -3.34 -13.92 19.28
C LEU A 177 -2.74 -13.50 17.93
N THR A 178 -3.33 -13.93 16.82
CA THR A 178 -2.86 -13.54 15.49
C THR A 178 -2.96 -12.03 15.27
N GLY A 179 -4.04 -11.41 15.70
CA GLY A 179 -4.21 -9.96 15.59
C GLY A 179 -3.21 -9.19 16.44
N LEU A 180 -2.98 -9.59 17.70
CA LEU A 180 -1.99 -8.93 18.57
C LEU A 180 -0.56 -9.11 18.06
N THR A 181 -0.20 -10.28 17.53
CA THR A 181 1.12 -10.48 16.93
C THR A 181 1.30 -9.64 15.67
N THR A 182 0.25 -9.48 14.86
CA THR A 182 0.29 -8.58 13.70
C THR A 182 0.43 -7.12 14.12
N ILE A 183 -0.34 -6.68 15.12
CA ILE A 183 -0.22 -5.33 15.69
C ILE A 183 1.20 -5.11 16.22
N ALA A 184 1.76 -6.05 16.98
CA ALA A 184 3.13 -5.95 17.51
C ALA A 184 4.16 -5.83 16.38
N GLY A 185 4.04 -6.64 15.32
CA GLY A 185 4.91 -6.56 14.15
C GLY A 185 4.84 -5.20 13.43
N ILE A 186 3.64 -4.70 13.17
CA ILE A 186 3.44 -3.40 12.51
C ILE A 186 3.88 -2.25 13.42
N SER A 187 3.63 -2.35 14.72
CA SER A 187 4.03 -1.34 15.72
C SER A 187 5.55 -1.16 15.81
N ALA A 188 6.36 -2.13 15.37
CA ALA A 188 7.80 -1.97 15.25
C ALA A 188 8.21 -0.80 14.34
N LEU A 189 7.38 -0.48 13.33
CA LEU A 189 7.57 0.70 12.48
C LEU A 189 7.43 2.04 13.25
N TRP A 190 6.91 2.02 14.47
CA TRP A 190 6.86 3.24 15.29
C TRP A 190 8.26 3.73 15.69
N ALA A 191 9.22 2.84 15.77
CA ALA A 191 10.62 3.19 16.00
C ALA A 191 11.34 3.78 14.77
N HIS A 192 10.66 3.82 13.60
CA HIS A 192 11.23 4.34 12.37
C HIS A 192 11.46 5.86 12.45
N THR A 193 12.49 6.37 11.80
CA THR A 193 12.80 7.82 11.75
C THR A 193 11.80 8.59 10.88
N MET A 194 11.27 7.98 9.82
CA MET A 194 10.33 8.62 8.90
C MET A 194 8.93 8.73 9.51
N ILE A 195 8.41 9.95 9.56
CA ILE A 195 7.06 10.26 10.09
C ILE A 195 5.95 9.46 9.39
N PRO A 196 5.90 9.35 8.04
CA PRO A 196 4.85 8.58 7.36
C PRO A 196 4.79 7.11 7.78
N ALA A 197 5.94 6.46 8.01
CA ALA A 197 6.00 5.07 8.45
C ALA A 197 5.42 4.89 9.87
N ARG A 198 5.73 5.83 10.77
CA ARG A 198 5.18 5.84 12.15
C ARG A 198 3.66 6.03 12.15
N GLN A 199 3.16 6.95 11.31
CA GLN A 199 1.72 7.21 11.18
C GLN A 199 1.00 5.98 10.62
N MET A 200 1.54 5.35 9.57
CA MET A 200 1.03 4.12 9.01
C MET A 200 0.92 3.02 10.08
N ALA A 201 1.97 2.84 10.90
CA ALA A 201 1.98 1.84 11.96
C ALA A 201 0.83 2.02 12.95
N LEU A 202 0.56 3.24 13.40
CA LEU A 202 -0.52 3.52 14.33
C LEU A 202 -1.90 3.26 13.70
N ILE A 203 -2.12 3.80 12.49
CA ILE A 203 -3.41 3.68 11.79
C ILE A 203 -3.74 2.22 11.50
N ALA A 204 -2.76 1.47 10.98
CA ALA A 204 -2.92 0.06 10.69
C ALA A 204 -3.17 -0.76 11.98
N SER A 205 -2.43 -0.49 13.05
CA SER A 205 -2.61 -1.17 14.34
C SER A 205 -4.00 -0.95 14.92
N VAL A 206 -4.49 0.29 14.90
CA VAL A 206 -5.85 0.62 15.35
C VAL A 206 -6.90 0.00 14.44
N GLY A 207 -6.70 0.04 13.12
CA GLY A 207 -7.59 -0.62 12.17
C GLY A 207 -7.70 -2.13 12.43
N ILE A 208 -6.57 -2.80 12.69
CA ILE A 208 -6.56 -4.24 13.05
C ILE A 208 -7.25 -4.49 14.39
N LEU A 209 -7.06 -3.62 15.38
CA LEU A 209 -7.74 -3.73 16.67
C LEU A 209 -9.26 -3.70 16.47
N PHE A 210 -9.78 -2.77 15.66
CA PHE A 210 -11.20 -2.73 15.30
C PHE A 210 -11.63 -3.95 14.50
N ALA A 211 -10.80 -4.47 13.61
CA ALA A 211 -11.10 -5.69 12.87
C ALA A 211 -11.27 -6.90 13.79
N ILE A 212 -10.40 -7.06 14.80
CA ILE A 212 -10.54 -8.08 15.84
C ILE A 212 -11.87 -7.90 16.60
N PHE A 213 -12.13 -6.67 17.04
CA PHE A 213 -13.36 -6.36 17.78
C PHE A 213 -14.61 -6.68 16.96
N PHE A 214 -14.71 -6.21 15.72
CA PHE A 214 -15.86 -6.50 14.87
C PHE A 214 -15.99 -7.99 14.53
N SER A 215 -14.89 -8.67 14.29
CA SER A 215 -14.92 -10.11 14.03
C SER A 215 -15.45 -10.90 15.23
N LEU A 216 -15.01 -10.56 16.45
CA LEU A 216 -15.40 -11.31 17.65
C LEU A 216 -16.74 -10.89 18.25
N VAL A 217 -17.21 -9.68 18.00
CA VAL A 217 -18.44 -9.13 18.58
C VAL A 217 -19.53 -8.98 17.52
N LEU A 218 -19.26 -8.25 16.42
CA LEU A 218 -20.26 -7.89 15.43
C LEU A 218 -20.69 -9.12 14.60
N VAL A 219 -19.74 -9.93 14.12
CA VAL A 219 -20.06 -11.10 13.29
C VAL A 219 -20.91 -12.11 14.03
N PRO A 220 -20.60 -12.56 15.27
CA PRO A 220 -21.47 -13.46 16.01
C PRO A 220 -22.83 -12.83 16.36
N ALA A 221 -22.87 -11.55 16.71
CA ALA A 221 -24.11 -10.84 16.98
C ALA A 221 -25.02 -10.87 15.75
N LEU A 222 -24.52 -10.49 14.57
CA LEU A 222 -25.29 -10.53 13.33
C LEU A 222 -25.72 -11.95 12.96
N LEU A 223 -24.84 -12.94 13.10
CA LEU A 223 -25.18 -14.35 12.86
C LEU A 223 -26.31 -14.80 13.76
N SER A 224 -26.37 -14.36 15.02
CA SER A 224 -27.40 -14.77 15.97
C SER A 224 -28.82 -14.30 15.58
N PHE A 225 -28.94 -13.21 14.80
CA PHE A 225 -30.23 -12.70 14.30
C PHE A 225 -30.68 -13.38 13.00
N LEU A 226 -29.76 -14.03 12.29
CA LEU A 226 -30.06 -14.63 11.00
C LEU A 226 -30.72 -16.00 11.18
N LYS A 227 -31.62 -16.38 10.25
CA LYS A 227 -32.19 -17.73 10.20
C LYS A 227 -31.14 -18.74 9.78
N ARG A 228 -31.24 -20.00 10.20
CA ARG A 228 -30.31 -21.05 9.77
C ARG A 228 -30.31 -21.21 8.25
N SER A 229 -29.14 -21.27 7.64
CA SER A 229 -29.00 -21.52 6.20
C SER A 229 -28.96 -23.01 5.88
N LYS A 230 -29.22 -23.37 4.63
CA LYS A 230 -29.00 -24.74 4.17
C LYS A 230 -27.49 -25.05 4.25
N PRO A 231 -27.10 -26.26 4.68
CA PRO A 231 -25.69 -26.65 4.73
C PRO A 231 -25.03 -26.50 3.36
N ALA A 232 -23.84 -25.94 3.32
CA ALA A 232 -23.09 -25.79 2.07
C ALA A 232 -22.76 -27.17 1.49
N PRO A 233 -23.02 -27.42 0.19
CA PRO A 233 -22.82 -28.75 -0.44
C PRO A 233 -21.40 -29.27 -0.32
N SER A 234 -20.41 -28.37 -0.26
CA SER A 234 -18.97 -28.69 -0.17
C SER A 234 -18.59 -29.35 1.16
N LEU A 235 -19.30 -29.06 2.25
CA LEU A 235 -19.02 -29.60 3.58
C LEU A 235 -19.85 -30.88 3.90
N ALA A 236 -20.99 -31.01 3.27
CA ALA A 236 -21.83 -32.22 3.40
C ALA A 236 -21.16 -33.47 2.79
N SER A 237 -20.18 -33.32 1.91
CA SER A 237 -19.47 -34.42 1.23
C SER A 237 -18.14 -34.82 1.87
N HIS A 238 -17.70 -34.20 2.96
CA HIS A 238 -16.42 -34.51 3.62
C HIS A 238 -16.52 -35.68 4.62
N GLY A 239 -17.34 -36.67 4.29
CA GLY A 239 -17.11 -38.03 4.77
C GLY A 239 -15.80 -38.54 4.15
N VAL A 240 -14.85 -38.93 5.00
CA VAL A 240 -13.49 -39.39 4.75
C VAL A 240 -13.46 -40.63 3.81
N LYS A 241 -13.90 -40.53 2.58
CA LYS A 241 -13.82 -41.62 1.59
C LYS A 241 -13.77 -41.10 0.15
N ASN A 242 -12.74 -40.33 -0.23
CA ASN A 242 -12.39 -40.31 -1.63
C ASN A 242 -10.91 -39.96 -1.84
N ASN A 243 -10.07 -40.96 -2.01
CA ASN A 243 -8.66 -40.88 -2.42
C ASN A 243 -8.47 -40.28 -3.81
N ARG A 244 -9.53 -39.75 -4.44
CA ARG A 244 -9.55 -39.12 -5.76
C ARG A 244 -9.41 -37.58 -5.73
N ASN A 245 -9.50 -36.95 -4.57
CA ASN A 245 -9.34 -35.51 -4.47
C ASN A 245 -7.86 -35.11 -4.64
N PRO A 246 -7.52 -34.17 -5.52
CA PRO A 246 -6.13 -33.74 -5.74
C PRO A 246 -5.49 -33.22 -4.46
N LEU A 247 -6.25 -32.57 -3.58
CA LEU A 247 -5.81 -32.11 -2.26
C LEU A 247 -5.44 -33.26 -1.32
N GLY A 248 -6.22 -34.34 -1.31
CA GLY A 248 -5.93 -35.55 -0.51
C GLY A 248 -4.66 -36.25 -0.99
N ARG A 249 -4.46 -36.32 -2.32
CA ARG A 249 -3.21 -36.87 -2.90
C ARG A 249 -2.00 -36.02 -2.54
N PHE A 250 -2.13 -34.69 -2.58
CA PHE A 250 -1.08 -33.77 -2.18
C PHE A 250 -0.75 -33.91 -0.68
N ALA A 251 -1.76 -33.95 0.18
CA ALA A 251 -1.56 -34.15 1.62
C ALA A 251 -0.82 -35.48 1.90
N PHE A 252 -1.24 -36.57 1.22
CA PHE A 252 -0.55 -37.86 1.36
C PHE A 252 0.91 -37.81 0.85
N PHE A 253 1.17 -37.14 -0.27
CA PHE A 253 2.53 -36.91 -0.77
C PHE A 253 3.39 -36.16 0.25
N VAL A 254 2.86 -35.09 0.86
CA VAL A 254 3.56 -34.31 1.90
C VAL A 254 3.89 -35.18 3.12
N VAL A 255 2.93 -35.94 3.63
CA VAL A 255 3.14 -36.81 4.78
C VAL A 255 4.13 -37.92 4.46
N ARG A 256 4.04 -38.53 3.27
CA ARG A 256 4.96 -39.60 2.84
C ARG A 256 6.41 -39.08 2.75
N ASN A 257 6.61 -37.84 2.31
CA ASN A 257 7.95 -37.27 2.09
C ASN A 257 8.34 -36.27 3.21
N ASN A 258 7.89 -36.52 4.44
CA ASN A 258 8.05 -35.61 5.59
C ASN A 258 9.49 -35.24 5.91
N LYS A 259 10.48 -36.04 5.53
CA LYS A 259 11.92 -35.76 5.74
C LYS A 259 12.54 -34.98 4.57
N ILE A 260 12.10 -35.27 3.35
CA ILE A 260 12.66 -34.66 2.13
C ILE A 260 12.15 -33.24 1.96
N ILE A 261 10.85 -33.01 2.16
CA ILE A 261 10.22 -31.70 1.94
C ILE A 261 10.85 -30.58 2.76
N PRO A 262 11.10 -30.72 4.09
CA PRO A 262 11.78 -29.69 4.87
C PRO A 262 13.20 -29.42 4.40
N VAL A 263 13.95 -30.46 4.01
CA VAL A 263 15.32 -30.30 3.50
C VAL A 263 15.32 -29.54 2.18
N VAL A 264 14.45 -29.93 1.25
CA VAL A 264 14.31 -29.24 -0.05
C VAL A 264 13.88 -27.77 0.17
N ALA A 265 12.90 -27.53 1.05
CA ALA A 265 12.48 -26.17 1.39
C ALA A 265 13.64 -25.34 1.96
N LEU A 266 14.43 -25.91 2.89
CA LEU A 266 15.61 -25.25 3.46
C LEU A 266 16.66 -24.92 2.38
N VAL A 267 16.97 -25.88 1.51
CA VAL A 267 17.94 -25.67 0.42
C VAL A 267 17.48 -24.58 -0.54
N ILE A 268 16.21 -24.61 -0.94
CA ILE A 268 15.64 -23.56 -1.82
C ILE A 268 15.70 -22.20 -1.12
N THR A 269 15.33 -22.13 0.16
CA THR A 269 15.39 -20.88 0.92
C THR A 269 16.82 -20.34 0.99
N LEU A 270 17.81 -21.17 1.28
CA LEU A 270 19.22 -20.77 1.34
C LEU A 270 19.73 -20.29 -0.02
N LEU A 271 19.38 -20.99 -1.10
CA LEU A 271 19.76 -20.60 -2.46
C LEU A 271 19.17 -19.25 -2.85
N ILE A 272 17.88 -19.02 -2.59
CA ILE A 272 17.21 -17.76 -2.92
C ILE A 272 17.74 -16.63 -2.01
N SER A 273 18.05 -16.92 -0.75
CA SER A 273 18.59 -15.93 0.20
C SER A 273 19.93 -15.34 -0.24
N THR A 274 20.69 -15.99 -1.13
CA THR A 274 21.91 -15.40 -1.71
C THR A 274 21.63 -14.10 -2.47
N GLY A 275 20.41 -13.92 -2.99
CA GLY A 275 19.98 -12.69 -3.64
C GLY A 275 20.02 -11.46 -2.73
N ILE A 276 19.99 -11.64 -1.39
CA ILE A 276 20.07 -10.53 -0.42
C ILE A 276 21.38 -9.74 -0.60
N PHE A 277 22.46 -10.39 -0.95
CA PHE A 277 23.76 -9.72 -1.16
C PHE A 277 23.81 -8.83 -2.42
N SER A 278 22.83 -8.97 -3.31
CA SER A 278 22.70 -8.14 -4.52
C SER A 278 21.70 -7.00 -4.37
N LEU A 279 21.13 -6.78 -3.17
CA LEU A 279 20.21 -5.68 -2.92
C LEU A 279 20.93 -4.33 -3.07
N ARG A 280 20.36 -3.48 -3.91
CA ARG A 280 20.76 -2.08 -4.06
C ARG A 280 19.64 -1.20 -3.52
N VAL A 281 20.01 -0.22 -2.70
CA VAL A 281 19.07 0.80 -2.22
C VAL A 281 19.08 1.93 -3.24
N ASP A 282 17.94 2.20 -3.84
CA ASP A 282 17.73 3.33 -4.73
C ASP A 282 16.78 4.31 -4.01
N SER A 283 17.26 5.53 -3.77
CA SER A 283 16.50 6.60 -3.12
C SER A 283 16.13 7.73 -4.08
N ASN A 284 16.43 7.58 -5.38
CA ASN A 284 16.04 8.56 -6.38
C ASN A 284 14.54 8.43 -6.67
N GLU A 285 13.76 9.46 -6.31
CA GLU A 285 12.32 9.50 -6.45
C GLU A 285 11.86 9.45 -7.92
N GLU A 286 12.69 9.88 -8.87
CA GLU A 286 12.41 9.80 -10.31
C GLU A 286 12.27 8.34 -10.79
N ASN A 287 12.98 7.41 -10.14
CA ASN A 287 12.94 5.99 -10.46
C ASN A 287 11.69 5.26 -9.95
N PHE A 288 10.83 5.95 -9.19
CA PHE A 288 9.52 5.39 -8.80
C PHE A 288 8.53 5.37 -9.96
N PHE A 289 8.79 6.15 -11.01
CA PHE A 289 7.93 6.23 -12.18
C PHE A 289 8.36 5.31 -13.31
N PRO A 290 7.40 4.72 -14.05
CA PRO A 290 7.72 3.96 -15.26
C PRO A 290 8.39 4.81 -16.33
N GLU A 291 9.20 4.22 -17.20
CA GLU A 291 9.92 4.88 -18.30
C GLU A 291 9.03 5.77 -19.21
N LYS A 292 7.76 5.40 -19.35
CA LYS A 292 6.80 6.15 -20.19
C LYS A 292 6.10 7.29 -19.44
N HIS A 293 6.37 7.46 -18.16
CA HIS A 293 5.74 8.50 -17.36
C HIS A 293 6.34 9.87 -17.69
N GLU A 294 5.50 10.91 -17.72
CA GLU A 294 5.92 12.29 -18.05
C GLU A 294 7.08 12.79 -17.17
N VAL A 295 7.06 12.49 -15.88
CA VAL A 295 8.13 12.83 -14.93
C VAL A 295 9.46 12.19 -15.33
N LYS A 296 9.46 10.90 -15.67
CA LYS A 296 10.68 10.18 -16.06
C LYS A 296 11.25 10.72 -17.37
N GLN A 297 10.39 10.95 -18.37
CA GLN A 297 10.79 11.53 -19.65
C GLN A 297 11.35 12.97 -19.49
N ALA A 298 10.70 13.78 -18.64
CA ALA A 298 11.17 15.12 -18.34
C ALA A 298 12.56 15.09 -17.67
N ALA A 299 12.74 14.23 -16.67
CA ALA A 299 14.02 14.05 -15.99
C ALA A 299 15.15 13.63 -16.97
N GLU A 300 14.89 12.66 -17.85
CA GLU A 300 15.84 12.22 -18.87
C GLU A 300 16.24 13.35 -19.83
N ILE A 301 15.28 14.16 -20.26
CA ILE A 301 15.55 15.30 -21.14
C ILE A 301 16.36 16.36 -20.39
N ILE A 302 16.00 16.72 -19.17
CA ILE A 302 16.71 17.69 -18.34
C ILE A 302 18.14 17.18 -18.07
N ASN A 303 18.29 15.93 -17.66
CA ASN A 303 19.61 15.34 -17.39
C ASN A 303 20.50 15.30 -18.63
N SER A 304 19.94 15.01 -19.81
CA SER A 304 20.70 14.92 -21.06
C SER A 304 21.05 16.27 -21.66
N LYS A 305 20.25 17.33 -21.42
CA LYS A 305 20.40 18.63 -22.05
C LYS A 305 21.02 19.69 -21.13
N PHE A 306 20.85 19.56 -19.82
CA PHE A 306 21.24 20.58 -18.83
C PHE A 306 22.11 20.00 -17.69
N GLY A 307 22.59 18.75 -17.83
CA GLY A 307 23.55 18.15 -16.91
C GLY A 307 22.98 17.61 -15.60
N GLY A 308 21.71 17.86 -15.29
CA GLY A 308 21.04 17.29 -14.11
C GLY A 308 19.74 17.99 -13.74
N SER A 309 18.82 17.25 -13.15
CA SER A 309 17.54 17.76 -12.60
C SER A 309 17.64 18.10 -11.11
N GLU A 310 18.71 17.70 -10.42
CA GLU A 310 18.93 17.91 -9.00
C GLU A 310 19.89 19.09 -8.75
N ASN A 311 19.48 20.00 -7.86
CA ASN A 311 20.27 21.14 -7.46
C ASN A 311 20.78 20.98 -6.02
N ILE A 312 22.05 21.26 -5.79
CA ILE A 312 22.63 21.35 -4.46
C ILE A 312 22.81 22.83 -4.12
N SER A 313 22.13 23.29 -3.09
CA SER A 313 22.30 24.66 -2.59
C SER A 313 23.19 24.65 -1.36
N LEU A 314 24.30 25.39 -1.42
CA LEU A 314 25.18 25.63 -0.30
C LEU A 314 24.85 27.01 0.30
N MET A 315 24.49 27.03 1.58
CA MET A 315 24.21 28.28 2.29
C MET A 315 25.36 28.58 3.26
N PHE A 316 25.95 29.71 3.08
CA PHE A 316 26.95 30.25 4.01
C PHE A 316 26.26 31.29 4.91
N THR A 317 26.39 31.12 6.24
CA THR A 317 25.87 32.08 7.23
C THR A 317 27.05 32.73 7.95
N GLY A 318 27.12 34.07 7.94
CA GLY A 318 28.18 34.82 8.55
C GLY A 318 28.30 36.24 7.98
N ASP A 319 29.41 36.93 8.25
CA ASP A 319 29.72 38.19 7.59
C ASP A 319 30.18 37.90 6.16
N MET A 320 29.29 38.08 5.20
CA MET A 320 29.57 37.81 3.78
C MET A 320 30.58 38.79 3.16
N LEU A 321 30.99 39.83 3.89
CA LEU A 321 32.05 40.75 3.47
C LEU A 321 33.44 40.32 3.97
N ASP A 322 33.52 39.24 4.76
CA ASP A 322 34.80 38.66 5.18
C ASP A 322 35.51 38.02 3.94
N PRO A 323 36.72 38.45 3.60
CA PRO A 323 37.47 37.89 2.50
C PRO A 323 37.68 36.35 2.57
N ALA A 324 37.67 35.79 3.77
CA ALA A 324 37.80 34.35 3.97
C ALA A 324 36.57 33.59 3.46
N ILE A 325 35.38 34.17 3.58
CA ILE A 325 34.10 33.56 3.10
C ILE A 325 33.99 33.76 1.58
N LEU A 326 34.37 34.94 1.06
CA LEU A 326 34.36 35.20 -0.38
C LEU A 326 35.29 34.27 -1.16
N ASN A 327 36.44 33.90 -0.61
CA ASN A 327 37.37 32.95 -1.23
C ASN A 327 36.86 31.47 -1.18
N LEU A 328 35.89 31.14 -0.36
CA LEU A 328 35.25 29.82 -0.33
C LEU A 328 34.10 29.66 -1.35
N SER A 329 33.59 30.78 -1.86
CA SER A 329 32.49 30.82 -2.83
C SER A 329 32.92 30.89 -4.29
N LEU A 330 34.21 31.04 -4.55
CA LEU A 330 34.89 31.03 -5.87
C LEU A 330 35.50 29.63 -6.10
#